data_50cb92c3868f79d8c2f96799d04cd60f
#
_entry.id   50cb92c3868f79d8c2f96799d04cd60f
#
_cell.length_a   1.000
_cell.length_b   1.000
_cell.length_c   1.000
_cell.angle_alpha   90.00
_cell.angle_beta   90.00
_cell.angle_gamma   90.00
#
_symmetry.space_group_name_H-M   'P 1'
#
loop_
_entity.id
_entity.type
_entity.pdbx_description
1 polymer ?
#
loop_
_entity_poly.entity_id
_entity_poly.type
_entity_poly.pdbx_seq_one_letter_code
_entity_poly.pdbx_strand_id
1 'polypeptide(L)'
;MRKFKQRNLVAHIRKFSLESCFTALFMALCISACSDDDDAAKVVFPEKQTVNCVYGDTKELNFEANANWQLTSSATWCRFMNDGHEDYSLSGTAGKQTVTLKITDEVVAFDAPTVAHLTMMIGADKAIIADVVRDNKTRELKIYDMEGNEIQEIEVGYDDYKPFQVKANFRFAATNRPEWLEVAGNAIVGTVNEMTKGEVKVIDNPLYAKYVQNGTLTFADEDGVMSYSFPLVYKGMDPKKIKILNSNPWNWEVSLDGKTFIQTSSAGASASTTTSTYNKFIPYTVQALNDEVVPVYIQKVVEYGMVQMKIGEEDGVDWIKLEDDKKGNLRLKVNDSSEEREGYVLLLPQALYDEIKDELWENLIEMDMETYEQDIKYTYQQNNLLINFVQKEKKQEVAQAFKVTYFDSSWNTQEAICTKVTDTDIINLYPDVSDIYTMEWPSAQGGVSIDPLEGDFELEWNFKVMRNGEDITSEKICEGSDTSLNAFIEGTLTEEFHILIEKDGEIKKVLIVTPNYN
;
A
#
# COMPACT_ATOMS: atom_id res chain seq x y z
N MET A 1 -14.46 -14.54 -14.99
CA MET A 1 -15.77 -14.19 -14.41
C MET A 1 -16.10 -15.14 -13.27
N ARG A 2 -15.82 -14.80 -12.03
CA ARG A 2 -16.29 -15.51 -10.84
C ARG A 2 -16.99 -14.49 -9.94
N LYS A 3 -18.32 -14.63 -9.86
CA LYS A 3 -19.17 -13.83 -8.97
C LYS A 3 -18.92 -14.25 -7.53
N PHE A 4 -18.39 -13.34 -6.70
CA PHE A 4 -18.41 -13.49 -5.25
C PHE A 4 -19.79 -13.10 -4.73
N LYS A 5 -20.47 -14.06 -4.13
CA LYS A 5 -21.72 -13.85 -3.37
C LYS A 5 -21.34 -13.18 -2.05
N GLN A 6 -21.82 -11.96 -1.86
CA GLN A 6 -21.89 -11.35 -0.53
C GLN A 6 -22.85 -12.17 0.35
N ARG A 7 -22.33 -12.69 1.43
CA ARG A 7 -23.14 -13.23 2.52
C ARG A 7 -23.40 -12.09 3.51
N ASN A 8 -24.64 -11.62 3.54
CA ASN A 8 -25.13 -10.75 4.60
C ASN A 8 -25.10 -11.50 5.93
N LEU A 9 -24.21 -11.09 6.82
CA LEU A 9 -24.21 -11.53 8.21
C LEU A 9 -25.14 -10.58 8.99
N VAL A 10 -26.40 -10.94 9.10
CA VAL A 10 -27.35 -10.26 10.00
C VAL A 10 -27.00 -10.68 11.42
N ALA A 11 -26.36 -9.78 12.15
CA ALA A 11 -26.15 -9.92 13.57
C ALA A 11 -27.49 -9.72 14.29
N HIS A 12 -28.07 -10.78 14.82
CA HIS A 12 -29.15 -10.70 15.78
C HIS A 12 -28.65 -10.08 17.08
N ILE A 13 -28.86 -8.80 17.28
CA ILE A 13 -28.76 -8.17 18.58
C ILE A 13 -30.02 -8.57 19.34
N ARG A 14 -29.88 -9.48 20.30
CA ARG A 14 -30.89 -9.76 21.28
C ARG A 14 -31.08 -8.51 22.14
N LYS A 15 -32.26 -7.88 22.01
CA LYS A 15 -32.76 -6.94 23.01
C LYS A 15 -32.94 -7.69 24.33
N PHE A 16 -32.05 -7.48 25.25
CA PHE A 16 -32.29 -7.82 26.64
C PHE A 16 -33.18 -6.71 27.22
N SER A 17 -34.45 -7.01 27.36
CA SER A 17 -35.40 -6.22 28.13
C SER A 17 -34.96 -6.23 29.61
N LEU A 18 -34.59 -5.07 30.12
CA LEU A 18 -34.21 -4.83 31.51
C LEU A 18 -35.49 -4.56 32.35
N GLU A 19 -36.52 -5.38 32.17
CA GLU A 19 -37.76 -5.30 32.92
C GLU A 19 -38.00 -6.59 33.71
N SER A 20 -37.12 -7.03 34.54
CA SER A 20 -37.44 -8.14 35.45
C SER A 20 -36.36 -8.33 36.52
N CYS A 21 -36.15 -7.35 37.36
CA CYS A 21 -35.37 -7.56 38.60
C CYS A 21 -35.70 -6.59 39.75
N PHE A 22 -36.95 -6.03 39.82
CA PHE A 22 -37.32 -5.18 40.98
C PHE A 22 -38.62 -5.60 41.65
N THR A 23 -38.97 -6.88 41.63
CA THR A 23 -40.19 -7.37 42.32
C THR A 23 -39.94 -8.62 43.16
N ALA A 24 -38.93 -8.60 44.02
CA ALA A 24 -38.81 -9.64 45.03
C ALA A 24 -37.90 -9.21 46.19
N LEU A 25 -38.26 -8.20 46.95
CA LEU A 25 -37.77 -8.04 48.33
C LEU A 25 -38.56 -6.98 49.11
N PHE A 26 -39.88 -7.14 49.25
CA PHE A 26 -40.63 -6.39 50.24
C PHE A 26 -41.93 -7.14 50.58
N MET A 27 -41.81 -8.32 51.17
CA MET A 27 -42.92 -9.00 51.87
C MET A 27 -42.38 -9.72 53.11
N ALA A 28 -42.23 -8.98 54.15
CA ALA A 28 -42.32 -9.50 55.52
C ALA A 28 -42.14 -8.33 56.49
N LEU A 29 -43.21 -7.87 57.07
CA LEU A 29 -43.33 -7.31 58.40
C LEU A 29 -44.47 -6.27 58.43
N CYS A 30 -45.71 -6.73 58.54
CA CYS A 30 -46.81 -5.96 59.12
C CYS A 30 -47.85 -6.94 59.64
N ILE A 31 -47.72 -7.39 60.87
CA ILE A 31 -48.85 -7.75 61.68
C ILE A 31 -48.62 -7.12 63.04
N SER A 32 -49.33 -6.13 63.36
CA SER A 32 -50.08 -5.88 64.60
C SER A 32 -50.12 -4.40 64.93
N ALA A 33 -51.27 -3.82 64.83
CA ALA A 33 -52.11 -3.26 65.92
C ALA A 33 -53.20 -2.39 65.37
N CYS A 34 -54.41 -2.83 65.53
CA CYS A 34 -55.58 -1.94 65.57
C CYS A 34 -55.45 -1.03 66.80
N SER A 35 -55.66 0.24 66.64
CA SER A 35 -56.35 1.11 67.54
C SER A 35 -56.77 2.40 66.84
N ASP A 36 -57.98 2.79 67.14
CA ASP A 36 -58.83 3.84 66.61
C ASP A 36 -58.21 5.23 66.44
N ASP A 37 -58.90 5.98 65.59
CA ASP A 37 -58.93 7.41 65.47
C ASP A 37 -57.61 8.17 65.52
N ASP A 38 -57.11 8.45 64.35
CA ASP A 38 -56.45 9.74 64.15
C ASP A 38 -56.67 10.18 62.70
N ASP A 39 -57.16 11.42 62.52
CA ASP A 39 -57.07 12.16 61.27
C ASP A 39 -55.67 12.10 60.72
N ALA A 40 -55.31 11.03 60.06
CA ALA A 40 -54.06 10.97 59.31
C ALA A 40 -54.07 12.14 58.35
N ALA A 41 -53.24 13.13 58.62
CA ALA A 41 -53.17 14.35 57.82
C ALA A 41 -53.02 13.93 56.33
N LYS A 42 -54.06 14.34 55.55
CA LYS A 42 -54.14 14.02 54.15
C LYS A 42 -52.76 14.33 53.48
N VAL A 43 -52.18 13.34 52.82
CA VAL A 43 -50.90 13.54 52.07
C VAL A 43 -51.15 14.65 51.06
N VAL A 44 -50.27 15.67 51.11
CA VAL A 44 -50.27 16.79 50.16
C VAL A 44 -48.90 16.86 49.51
N PHE A 45 -48.87 16.61 48.20
CA PHE A 45 -47.68 16.75 47.43
C PHE A 45 -47.48 18.22 47.06
N PRO A 46 -46.18 18.67 46.95
CA PRO A 46 -45.85 19.97 46.38
C PRO A 46 -46.36 20.11 44.94
N GLU A 47 -46.64 21.34 44.52
CA GLU A 47 -46.99 21.63 43.15
C GLU A 47 -45.82 21.21 42.24
N LYS A 48 -46.16 20.61 41.09
CA LYS A 48 -45.15 20.17 40.12
C LYS A 48 -44.41 21.37 39.53
N GLN A 49 -43.08 21.30 39.57
CA GLN A 49 -42.17 22.34 39.06
C GLN A 49 -41.45 21.88 37.78
N THR A 50 -40.97 22.83 36.99
CA THR A 50 -40.03 22.57 35.88
C THR A 50 -38.72 23.23 36.18
N VAL A 51 -37.65 22.45 36.17
CA VAL A 51 -36.27 22.91 36.40
C VAL A 51 -35.50 22.80 35.10
N ASN A 52 -35.22 23.92 34.44
CA ASN A 52 -34.36 23.96 33.25
C ASN A 52 -32.89 23.98 33.65
N CYS A 53 -32.08 23.15 32.96
CA CYS A 53 -30.67 23.01 33.27
C CYS A 53 -29.86 22.66 32.02
N VAL A 54 -28.54 22.80 32.12
CA VAL A 54 -27.57 22.35 31.14
C VAL A 54 -26.62 21.34 31.79
N TYR A 55 -25.82 20.70 30.97
CA TYR A 55 -24.80 19.73 31.42
C TYR A 55 -23.81 20.37 32.40
N GLY A 56 -23.56 19.68 33.50
CA GLY A 56 -22.66 20.15 34.55
C GLY A 56 -23.29 21.08 35.59
N ASP A 57 -24.54 21.49 35.40
CA ASP A 57 -25.22 22.38 36.32
C ASP A 57 -25.42 21.76 37.72
N THR A 58 -25.52 22.66 38.70
CA THR A 58 -26.09 22.37 40.02
C THR A 58 -27.28 23.27 40.18
N LYS A 59 -28.44 22.70 40.51
CA LYS A 59 -29.73 23.39 40.66
C LYS A 59 -30.34 23.12 42.03
N GLU A 60 -31.08 24.05 42.55
CA GLU A 60 -31.85 23.86 43.76
C GLU A 60 -33.34 23.63 43.46
N LEU A 61 -33.89 22.61 44.09
CA LEU A 61 -35.34 22.32 44.10
C LEU A 61 -35.89 22.65 45.49
N ASN A 62 -36.76 23.64 45.57
CA ASN A 62 -37.40 24.06 46.79
C ASN A 62 -38.82 23.59 46.85
N PHE A 63 -39.25 22.95 47.95
CA PHE A 63 -40.60 22.51 48.17
C PHE A 63 -40.94 22.45 49.65
N GLU A 64 -42.22 22.26 49.97
CA GLU A 64 -42.69 22.02 51.32
C GLU A 64 -43.44 20.69 51.35
N ALA A 65 -43.07 19.81 52.28
CA ALA A 65 -43.74 18.51 52.48
C ALA A 65 -44.39 18.47 53.85
N ASN A 66 -45.59 17.89 53.91
CA ASN A 66 -46.36 17.82 55.17
C ASN A 66 -46.08 16.56 55.99
N ALA A 67 -45.24 15.65 55.47
CA ALA A 67 -44.82 14.41 56.14
C ALA A 67 -43.42 14.01 55.67
N ASN A 68 -42.86 12.94 56.28
CA ASN A 68 -41.61 12.37 55.84
C ASN A 68 -41.73 11.87 54.41
N TRP A 69 -40.71 12.12 53.60
CA TRP A 69 -40.72 11.88 52.17
C TRP A 69 -39.46 11.19 51.69
N GLN A 70 -39.55 10.59 50.50
CA GLN A 70 -38.43 10.10 49.73
C GLN A 70 -38.57 10.60 48.28
N LEU A 71 -37.51 11.17 47.75
CA LEU A 71 -37.38 11.54 46.33
C LEU A 71 -36.56 10.50 45.57
N THR A 72 -36.97 10.23 44.33
CA THR A 72 -36.20 9.41 43.38
C THR A 72 -36.15 10.11 42.04
N SER A 73 -35.00 9.99 41.37
CA SER A 73 -34.82 10.48 40.00
C SER A 73 -35.01 9.34 39.00
N SER A 74 -35.72 9.63 37.90
CA SER A 74 -35.94 8.65 36.81
C SER A 74 -34.75 8.56 35.86
N ALA A 75 -33.71 9.41 36.00
CA ALA A 75 -32.59 9.46 35.10
C ALA A 75 -31.25 9.46 35.85
N THR A 76 -30.28 8.71 35.36
CA THR A 76 -28.94 8.59 35.98
C THR A 76 -28.14 9.88 35.94
N TRP A 77 -28.44 10.77 35.01
CA TRP A 77 -27.78 12.06 34.86
C TRP A 77 -28.29 13.16 35.80
N CYS A 78 -29.42 12.95 36.49
CA CYS A 78 -29.97 13.88 37.46
C CYS A 78 -29.90 13.24 38.85
N ARG A 79 -28.95 13.72 39.68
CA ARG A 79 -28.63 13.15 41.00
C ARG A 79 -28.92 14.14 42.10
N PHE A 80 -29.13 13.65 43.32
CA PHE A 80 -29.26 14.44 44.51
C PHE A 80 -27.88 14.58 45.18
N MET A 81 -27.55 15.77 45.66
CA MET A 81 -26.39 15.99 46.50
C MET A 81 -26.78 15.80 47.96
N ASN A 82 -26.15 14.87 48.66
CA ASN A 82 -26.37 14.55 50.07
C ASN A 82 -25.02 14.44 50.79
N ASP A 83 -24.75 15.38 51.69
CA ASP A 83 -23.49 15.43 52.47
C ASP A 83 -22.20 15.25 51.62
N GLY A 84 -22.21 15.84 50.42
CA GLY A 84 -21.06 15.78 49.52
C GLY A 84 -21.05 14.52 48.63
N HIS A 85 -22.02 13.64 48.72
CA HIS A 85 -22.20 12.44 47.87
C HIS A 85 -23.32 12.65 46.86
N GLU A 86 -23.21 11.94 45.74
CA GLU A 86 -24.24 11.95 44.69
C GLU A 86 -25.11 10.68 44.81
N ASP A 87 -26.43 10.85 45.04
CA ASP A 87 -27.38 9.75 45.23
C ASP A 87 -28.52 9.84 44.20
N TYR A 88 -29.12 8.70 43.86
CA TYR A 88 -30.33 8.62 43.02
C TYR A 88 -31.63 8.75 43.80
N SER A 89 -31.56 8.71 45.11
CA SER A 89 -32.68 8.90 46.02
C SER A 89 -32.23 9.72 47.22
N LEU A 90 -33.16 10.51 47.75
CA LEU A 90 -32.95 11.33 48.93
C LEU A 90 -34.19 11.25 49.81
N SER A 91 -34.02 11.14 51.12
CA SER A 91 -35.11 11.13 52.09
C SER A 91 -35.01 12.35 53.00
N GLY A 92 -36.16 12.84 53.47
CA GLY A 92 -36.22 13.96 54.39
C GLY A 92 -37.50 13.95 55.25
N THR A 93 -37.57 14.93 56.14
CA THR A 93 -38.69 15.11 57.09
C THR A 93 -39.66 16.19 56.61
N ALA A 94 -40.83 16.27 57.20
CA ALA A 94 -41.78 17.33 56.94
C ALA A 94 -41.19 18.74 57.10
N GLY A 95 -41.77 19.72 56.38
CA GLY A 95 -41.37 21.12 56.40
C GLY A 95 -40.82 21.62 55.06
N LYS A 96 -40.25 22.82 55.08
CA LYS A 96 -39.62 23.43 53.91
C LYS A 96 -38.27 22.77 53.65
N GLN A 97 -38.03 22.40 52.43
CA GLN A 97 -36.87 21.68 51.97
C GLN A 97 -36.20 22.40 50.80
N THR A 98 -34.88 22.33 50.79
CA THR A 98 -34.03 22.70 49.63
C THR A 98 -33.18 21.51 49.29
N VAL A 99 -33.39 20.95 48.12
CA VAL A 99 -32.64 19.82 47.61
C VAL A 99 -31.74 20.28 46.46
N THR A 100 -30.48 19.96 46.57
CA THR A 100 -29.48 20.27 45.51
C THR A 100 -29.46 19.12 44.49
N LEU A 101 -29.67 19.47 43.23
CA LEU A 101 -29.61 18.57 42.08
C LEU A 101 -28.28 18.75 41.38
N LYS A 102 -27.57 17.64 41.11
CA LYS A 102 -26.36 17.60 40.27
C LYS A 102 -26.74 17.04 38.92
N ILE A 103 -26.45 17.81 37.86
CA ILE A 103 -26.71 17.45 36.46
C ILE A 103 -25.38 16.97 35.84
N THR A 104 -25.30 15.69 35.56
CA THR A 104 -24.04 15.09 35.04
C THR A 104 -24.01 15.07 33.51
N ASP A 105 -22.81 14.75 32.96
CA ASP A 105 -22.62 14.56 31.52
C ASP A 105 -22.97 13.15 31.03
N GLU A 106 -23.59 12.33 31.90
CA GLU A 106 -24.03 10.98 31.49
C GLU A 106 -25.20 11.06 30.49
N VAL A 107 -25.23 10.07 29.59
CA VAL A 107 -26.29 9.93 28.57
C VAL A 107 -26.51 11.24 27.81
N VAL A 108 -25.52 11.61 27.00
CA VAL A 108 -25.56 12.83 26.17
C VAL A 108 -26.69 12.72 25.15
N ALA A 109 -27.51 13.76 25.04
CA ALA A 109 -28.53 13.92 24.01
C ALA A 109 -28.20 15.07 23.07
N PHE A 110 -28.42 14.89 21.79
CA PHE A 110 -28.09 15.88 20.75
C PHE A 110 -29.35 16.44 20.06
N ASP A 111 -30.38 15.64 19.91
CA ASP A 111 -31.50 15.99 19.01
C ASP A 111 -32.66 16.70 19.75
N ALA A 112 -32.83 16.41 21.03
CA ALA A 112 -33.85 17.00 21.86
C ALA A 112 -33.43 17.05 23.33
N PRO A 113 -33.99 17.99 24.12
CA PRO A 113 -33.82 18.00 25.57
C PRO A 113 -34.27 16.68 26.20
N THR A 114 -33.59 16.30 27.28
CA THR A 114 -33.96 15.11 28.07
C THR A 114 -34.64 15.52 29.33
N VAL A 115 -35.62 14.73 29.79
CA VAL A 115 -36.41 15.03 31.00
C VAL A 115 -36.20 13.93 32.04
N ALA A 116 -35.81 14.34 33.25
CA ALA A 116 -35.82 13.50 34.43
C ALA A 116 -37.05 13.84 35.29
N HIS A 117 -37.84 12.84 35.62
CA HIS A 117 -38.96 12.99 36.54
C HIS A 117 -38.50 12.74 37.97
N LEU A 118 -38.70 13.71 38.84
CA LEU A 118 -38.47 13.56 40.26
C LEU A 118 -39.78 13.13 40.96
N THR A 119 -39.80 11.89 41.40
CA THR A 119 -40.95 11.29 42.06
C THR A 119 -40.75 11.35 43.57
N MET A 120 -41.72 11.96 44.25
CA MET A 120 -41.83 11.97 45.71
C MET A 120 -42.74 10.85 46.17
N MET A 121 -42.31 10.15 47.20
CA MET A 121 -43.12 9.19 47.96
C MET A 121 -43.35 9.70 49.37
N ILE A 122 -44.60 9.65 49.82
CA ILE A 122 -45.04 9.95 51.20
C ILE A 122 -45.87 8.79 51.64
N GLY A 123 -45.38 7.95 52.53
CA GLY A 123 -46.05 6.70 52.87
C GLY A 123 -46.18 5.77 51.67
N ALA A 124 -47.45 5.41 51.33
CA ALA A 124 -47.75 4.58 50.16
C ALA A 124 -48.01 5.38 48.86
N ASP A 125 -48.23 6.68 48.99
CA ASP A 125 -48.60 7.56 47.87
C ASP A 125 -47.35 8.11 47.16
N LYS A 126 -47.46 8.35 45.85
CA LYS A 126 -46.41 8.90 45.04
C LYS A 126 -46.91 9.92 44.02
N ALA A 127 -46.12 10.94 43.77
CA ALA A 127 -46.38 11.95 42.75
C ALA A 127 -45.08 12.46 42.13
N ILE A 128 -45.10 12.85 40.86
CA ILE A 128 -44.01 13.58 40.20
C ILE A 128 -44.15 15.04 40.63
N ILE A 129 -43.14 15.54 41.36
CA ILE A 129 -43.12 16.91 41.89
C ILE A 129 -42.21 17.83 41.04
N ALA A 130 -41.38 17.29 40.18
CA ALA A 130 -40.58 18.12 39.27
C ALA A 130 -40.24 17.37 37.99
N ASP A 131 -40.22 18.12 36.90
CA ASP A 131 -39.55 17.75 35.64
C ASP A 131 -38.25 18.54 35.53
N VAL A 132 -37.14 17.85 35.54
CA VAL A 132 -35.81 18.45 35.29
C VAL A 132 -35.54 18.30 33.81
N VAL A 133 -35.55 19.42 33.09
CA VAL A 133 -35.34 19.47 31.62
C VAL A 133 -33.91 19.88 31.37
N ARG A 134 -33.10 18.95 30.83
CA ARG A 134 -31.71 19.20 30.45
C ARG A 134 -31.63 19.45 28.94
N ASP A 135 -31.10 20.59 28.54
CA ASP A 135 -30.91 20.95 27.15
C ASP A 135 -30.02 19.93 26.43
N ASN A 136 -30.20 19.80 25.12
CA ASN A 136 -29.35 18.98 24.29
C ASN A 136 -28.03 19.68 24.01
N LYS A 137 -26.99 18.89 23.75
CA LYS A 137 -25.69 19.41 23.25
C LYS A 137 -25.73 19.57 21.73
N THR A 138 -25.02 20.55 21.23
CA THR A 138 -24.68 20.64 19.81
C THR A 138 -23.64 19.59 19.47
N ARG A 139 -23.81 18.86 18.37
CA ARG A 139 -22.76 17.99 17.85
C ARG A 139 -21.61 18.84 17.33
N GLU A 140 -20.40 18.47 17.71
CA GLU A 140 -19.16 19.14 17.28
C GLU A 140 -18.12 18.10 16.89
N LEU A 141 -17.53 18.28 15.71
CA LEU A 141 -16.37 17.53 15.25
C LEU A 141 -15.36 18.52 14.71
N LYS A 142 -14.11 18.38 15.14
CA LYS A 142 -12.99 19.23 14.76
C LYS A 142 -11.78 18.40 14.41
N ILE A 143 -10.93 18.93 13.55
CA ILE A 143 -9.64 18.34 13.16
C ILE A 143 -8.48 19.19 13.68
N TYR A 144 -7.38 18.50 14.01
CA TYR A 144 -6.20 19.09 14.62
C TYR A 144 -4.93 18.56 13.97
N ASP A 145 -3.87 19.34 13.98
CA ASP A 145 -2.52 18.86 13.71
C ASP A 145 -2.00 17.99 14.88
N MET A 146 -0.77 17.50 14.77
CA MET A 146 -0.16 16.68 15.81
C MET A 146 0.30 17.46 17.02
N GLU A 147 0.38 18.78 16.92
CA GLU A 147 0.68 19.72 18.01
C GLU A 147 -0.58 20.10 18.80
N GLY A 148 -1.77 19.73 18.30
CA GLY A 148 -3.06 20.01 18.93
C GLY A 148 -3.70 21.34 18.51
N ASN A 149 -3.22 21.98 17.45
CA ASN A 149 -3.84 23.17 16.88
C ASN A 149 -5.01 22.76 15.97
N GLU A 150 -6.13 23.48 16.07
CA GLU A 150 -7.27 23.26 15.17
C GLU A 150 -6.89 23.66 13.74
N ILE A 151 -7.10 22.75 12.78
CA ILE A 151 -6.85 22.97 11.36
C ILE A 151 -8.15 22.95 10.57
N GLN A 152 -8.16 23.56 9.38
CA GLN A 152 -9.36 23.64 8.53
C GLN A 152 -9.27 22.75 7.30
N GLU A 153 -8.09 22.23 7.00
CA GLU A 153 -7.82 21.33 5.87
C GLU A 153 -6.84 20.24 6.28
N ILE A 154 -6.89 19.09 5.62
CA ILE A 154 -6.00 17.97 5.85
C ILE A 154 -5.00 17.91 4.71
N GLU A 155 -3.72 18.07 5.01
CA GLU A 155 -2.65 17.85 4.05
C GLU A 155 -2.45 16.35 3.84
N VAL A 156 -2.32 15.94 2.56
CA VAL A 156 -2.14 14.54 2.16
C VAL A 156 -0.70 14.30 1.77
N GLY A 157 -0.10 13.22 2.27
CA GLY A 157 1.27 12.84 1.95
C GLY A 157 1.41 12.15 0.59
N TYR A 158 2.65 12.10 0.08
CA TYR A 158 2.99 11.36 -1.13
C TYR A 158 3.45 9.92 -0.79
N ASP A 159 4.70 9.76 -0.39
CA ASP A 159 5.26 8.45 -0.02
C ASP A 159 4.91 8.06 1.41
N ASP A 160 4.90 9.05 2.31
CA ASP A 160 4.63 8.87 3.73
C ASP A 160 3.23 9.36 4.08
N TYR A 161 2.60 8.66 5.02
CA TYR A 161 1.33 9.11 5.57
C TYR A 161 1.49 10.40 6.36
N LYS A 162 0.65 11.38 6.06
CA LYS A 162 0.51 12.60 6.87
C LYS A 162 -0.48 12.35 8.00
N PRO A 163 -0.06 12.51 9.26
CA PRO A 163 -0.94 12.34 10.40
C PRO A 163 -1.73 13.60 10.70
N PHE A 164 -2.94 13.42 11.20
CA PHE A 164 -3.80 14.42 11.78
C PHE A 164 -4.63 13.82 12.92
N GLN A 165 -5.35 14.64 13.66
CA GLN A 165 -6.20 14.17 14.74
C GLN A 165 -7.63 14.68 14.56
N VAL A 166 -8.60 13.86 15.02
CA VAL A 166 -10.03 14.18 15.00
C VAL A 166 -10.57 14.07 16.41
N LYS A 167 -11.36 15.02 16.83
CA LYS A 167 -12.09 15.00 18.11
C LYS A 167 -13.54 15.36 17.89
N ALA A 168 -14.44 14.56 18.46
CA ALA A 168 -15.86 14.85 18.48
C ALA A 168 -16.47 14.58 19.85
N ASN A 169 -17.57 15.24 20.14
CA ASN A 169 -18.35 14.97 21.36
C ASN A 169 -19.38 13.82 21.16
N PHE A 170 -19.26 13.09 20.07
CA PHE A 170 -20.04 11.88 19.70
C PHE A 170 -19.13 10.85 19.06
N ARG A 171 -19.60 9.61 18.89
CA ARG A 171 -18.89 8.58 18.12
C ARG A 171 -19.00 8.86 16.64
N PHE A 172 -17.91 8.70 15.93
CA PHE A 172 -17.84 9.02 14.51
C PHE A 172 -17.04 7.99 13.72
N ALA A 173 -17.26 7.96 12.42
CA ALA A 173 -16.45 7.23 11.46
C ALA A 173 -16.26 8.04 10.18
N ALA A 174 -15.13 7.84 9.51
CA ALA A 174 -14.95 8.32 8.15
C ALA A 174 -15.86 7.50 7.22
N THR A 175 -16.72 8.18 6.46
CA THR A 175 -17.74 7.54 5.62
C THR A 175 -17.56 7.73 4.13
N ASN A 176 -16.90 8.82 3.72
CA ASN A 176 -16.64 9.11 2.32
C ASN A 176 -15.25 9.71 2.13
N ARG A 177 -14.56 9.25 1.08
CA ARG A 177 -13.23 9.72 0.67
C ARG A 177 -13.07 9.65 -0.85
N PRO A 178 -12.23 10.49 -1.46
CA PRO A 178 -11.90 10.39 -2.87
C PRO A 178 -11.20 9.07 -3.21
N GLU A 179 -11.33 8.61 -4.45
CA GLU A 179 -10.68 7.37 -4.92
C GLU A 179 -9.15 7.43 -4.86
N TRP A 180 -8.57 8.62 -4.95
CA TRP A 180 -7.14 8.84 -4.91
C TRP A 180 -6.54 8.85 -3.49
N LEU A 181 -7.37 8.80 -2.42
CA LEU A 181 -6.93 8.86 -1.03
C LEU A 181 -6.78 7.46 -0.42
N GLU A 182 -5.60 7.20 0.13
CA GLU A 182 -5.34 6.05 1.00
C GLU A 182 -5.36 6.48 2.46
N VAL A 183 -6.05 5.73 3.29
CA VAL A 183 -6.13 5.93 4.74
C VAL A 183 -5.45 4.75 5.42
N ALA A 184 -4.54 5.02 6.35
CA ALA A 184 -3.87 3.98 7.12
C ALA A 184 -4.90 3.15 7.91
N GLY A 185 -4.75 1.82 7.88
CA GLY A 185 -5.67 0.91 8.55
C GLY A 185 -7.07 0.83 7.91
N ASN A 186 -7.29 1.47 6.75
CA ASN A 186 -8.53 1.50 5.98
C ASN A 186 -9.74 2.19 6.63
N ALA A 187 -9.67 2.60 7.89
CA ALA A 187 -10.76 3.27 8.58
C ALA A 187 -10.26 4.25 9.65
N ILE A 188 -10.98 5.34 9.84
CA ILE A 188 -10.80 6.26 10.97
C ILE A 188 -12.12 6.22 11.74
N VAL A 189 -12.07 5.68 12.95
CA VAL A 189 -13.23 5.55 13.84
C VAL A 189 -12.86 6.12 15.20
N GLY A 190 -13.64 7.03 15.71
CA GLY A 190 -13.35 7.73 16.96
C GLY A 190 -14.46 7.58 18.02
N THR A 191 -14.04 7.72 19.26
CA THR A 191 -14.89 7.69 20.45
C THR A 191 -15.14 9.09 20.98
N VAL A 192 -16.12 9.18 21.89
CA VAL A 192 -16.59 10.45 22.45
C VAL A 192 -15.47 11.17 23.22
N ASN A 193 -15.18 12.42 22.86
CA ASN A 193 -14.22 13.32 23.49
C ASN A 193 -12.75 12.87 23.47
N GLU A 194 -12.42 11.79 22.78
CA GLU A 194 -11.04 11.32 22.62
C GLU A 194 -10.41 11.85 21.33
N MET A 195 -9.11 12.14 21.38
CA MET A 195 -8.34 12.43 20.17
C MET A 195 -8.06 11.14 19.40
N THR A 196 -8.57 11.08 18.18
CA THR A 196 -8.38 9.93 17.28
C THR A 196 -7.41 10.31 16.19
N LYS A 197 -6.33 9.54 16.06
CA LYS A 197 -5.34 9.72 15.00
C LYS A 197 -5.88 9.22 13.66
N GLY A 198 -5.77 10.04 12.63
CA GLY A 198 -5.92 9.67 11.22
C GLY A 198 -4.59 9.85 10.49
N GLU A 199 -4.35 9.05 9.48
CA GLU A 199 -3.15 9.14 8.64
C GLU A 199 -3.55 8.92 7.19
N VAL A 200 -3.13 9.82 6.31
CA VAL A 200 -3.54 9.82 4.90
C VAL A 200 -2.37 10.07 3.97
N LYS A 201 -2.41 9.39 2.82
CA LYS A 201 -1.52 9.67 1.68
C LYS A 201 -2.27 9.51 0.37
N VAL A 202 -1.69 9.98 -0.73
CA VAL A 202 -2.18 9.66 -2.07
C VAL A 202 -1.89 8.18 -2.37
N ILE A 203 -2.78 7.52 -3.09
CA ILE A 203 -2.50 6.14 -3.55
C ILE A 203 -1.33 6.16 -4.53
N ASP A 204 -0.49 5.12 -4.50
CA ASP A 204 0.63 4.94 -5.44
C ASP A 204 0.12 4.56 -6.83
N ASN A 205 -0.48 5.53 -7.50
CA ASN A 205 -1.02 5.39 -8.84
C ASN A 205 -0.61 6.62 -9.67
N PRO A 206 0.07 6.44 -10.81
CA PRO A 206 0.52 7.53 -11.68
C PRO A 206 -0.58 8.49 -12.14
N LEU A 207 -1.84 8.07 -12.13
CA LEU A 207 -2.97 8.93 -12.49
C LEU A 207 -3.25 10.04 -11.46
N TYR A 208 -2.84 9.83 -10.23
CA TYR A 208 -3.14 10.75 -9.12
C TYR A 208 -1.88 11.33 -8.48
N ALA A 209 -0.87 10.48 -8.24
CA ALA A 209 0.28 10.83 -7.41
C ALA A 209 1.12 11.99 -7.96
N LYS A 210 1.21 12.14 -9.26
CA LYS A 210 1.98 13.19 -9.94
C LYS A 210 1.24 14.53 -10.14
N TYR A 211 -0.04 14.61 -9.79
CA TYR A 211 -0.84 15.83 -9.95
C TYR A 211 -1.35 16.35 -8.61
N VAL A 212 -1.55 17.65 -8.53
CA VAL A 212 -2.27 18.27 -7.40
C VAL A 212 -3.69 17.70 -7.36
N GLN A 213 -4.11 17.24 -6.16
CA GLN A 213 -5.45 16.73 -5.93
C GLN A 213 -6.14 17.55 -4.85
N ASN A 214 -7.43 17.76 -5.04
CA ASN A 214 -8.32 18.35 -4.06
C ASN A 214 -9.53 17.43 -3.86
N GLY A 215 -10.02 17.37 -2.64
CA GLY A 215 -11.17 16.55 -2.31
C GLY A 215 -11.69 16.84 -0.93
N THR A 216 -12.51 15.96 -0.42
CA THR A 216 -13.03 16.06 0.95
C THR A 216 -13.00 14.69 1.62
N LEU A 217 -12.68 14.70 2.91
CA LEU A 217 -12.87 13.56 3.80
C LEU A 217 -14.09 13.86 4.67
N THR A 218 -15.06 12.97 4.65
CA THR A 218 -16.32 13.15 5.37
C THR A 218 -16.37 12.18 6.55
N PHE A 219 -16.72 12.72 7.70
CA PHE A 219 -17.01 11.98 8.93
C PHE A 219 -18.50 12.08 9.23
N ALA A 220 -19.10 10.99 9.67
CA ALA A 220 -20.48 10.97 10.12
C ALA A 220 -20.58 10.39 11.53
N ASP A 221 -21.67 10.72 12.24
CA ASP A 221 -22.05 10.06 13.47
C ASP A 221 -22.55 8.64 13.20
N GLU A 222 -22.65 7.83 14.25
CA GLU A 222 -23.07 6.42 14.18
C GLU A 222 -24.47 6.24 13.55
N ASP A 223 -25.34 7.22 13.75
CA ASP A 223 -26.71 7.20 13.26
C ASP A 223 -26.85 7.77 11.83
N GLY A 224 -25.79 8.37 11.28
CA GLY A 224 -25.78 9.01 9.96
C GLY A 224 -26.65 10.26 9.87
N VAL A 225 -27.00 10.87 11.01
CA VAL A 225 -27.84 12.08 11.06
C VAL A 225 -27.02 13.31 10.67
N MET A 226 -25.76 13.37 11.08
CA MET A 226 -24.89 14.51 10.83
C MET A 226 -23.60 14.06 10.15
N SER A 227 -23.11 14.90 9.23
CA SER A 227 -21.83 14.70 8.56
C SER A 227 -21.01 15.98 8.54
N TYR A 228 -19.69 15.81 8.64
CA TYR A 228 -18.70 16.88 8.63
C TYR A 228 -17.70 16.58 7.54
N SER A 229 -17.51 17.50 6.61
CA SER A 229 -16.57 17.35 5.50
C SER A 229 -15.42 18.35 5.63
N PHE A 230 -14.20 17.83 5.56
CA PHE A 230 -12.99 18.63 5.62
C PHE A 230 -12.24 18.56 4.28
N PRO A 231 -11.75 19.70 3.79
CA PRO A 231 -10.92 19.73 2.60
C PRO A 231 -9.69 18.86 2.75
N LEU A 232 -9.36 18.13 1.70
CA LEU A 232 -8.11 17.41 1.51
C LEU A 232 -7.29 18.16 0.49
N VAL A 233 -6.01 18.39 0.78
CA VAL A 233 -5.08 19.06 -0.12
C VAL A 233 -3.86 18.18 -0.33
N TYR A 234 -3.68 17.70 -1.53
CA TYR A 234 -2.46 17.04 -1.98
C TYR A 234 -1.74 17.96 -2.98
N LYS A 235 -0.55 18.39 -2.64
CA LYS A 235 0.22 19.36 -3.43
C LYS A 235 0.96 18.76 -4.63
N GLY A 236 0.77 17.46 -4.90
CA GLY A 236 1.54 16.71 -5.84
C GLY A 236 2.80 16.10 -5.22
N MET A 237 3.51 15.31 -5.98
CA MET A 237 4.81 14.78 -5.58
C MET A 237 5.85 15.90 -5.52
N ASP A 238 6.99 15.63 -4.88
CA ASP A 238 8.11 16.57 -4.81
C ASP A 238 8.53 16.99 -6.23
N PRO A 239 8.49 18.29 -6.55
CA PRO A 239 8.79 18.79 -7.91
C PRO A 239 10.24 18.53 -8.35
N LYS A 240 11.14 18.19 -7.40
CA LYS A 240 12.54 17.86 -7.67
C LYS A 240 12.80 16.36 -7.75
N LYS A 241 11.77 15.52 -7.63
CA LYS A 241 11.91 14.06 -7.70
C LYS A 241 11.24 13.47 -8.92
N ILE A 242 11.82 12.37 -9.37
CA ILE A 242 11.30 11.54 -10.45
C ILE A 242 11.35 10.07 -9.99
N LYS A 243 10.42 9.25 -10.49
CA LYS A 243 10.40 7.81 -10.24
C LYS A 243 10.21 7.09 -11.57
N ILE A 244 11.10 6.18 -11.91
CA ILE A 244 10.93 5.27 -13.06
C ILE A 244 10.24 4.01 -12.55
N LEU A 245 9.09 3.65 -13.12
CA LEU A 245 8.19 2.66 -12.56
C LEU A 245 8.40 1.24 -13.11
N ASN A 246 8.89 1.08 -14.33
CA ASN A 246 8.79 -0.18 -15.06
C ASN A 246 10.10 -0.82 -15.51
N SER A 247 11.25 -0.19 -15.27
CA SER A 247 12.54 -0.79 -15.62
C SER A 247 13.69 -0.21 -14.82
N ASN A 248 14.77 -1.00 -14.73
CA ASN A 248 16.06 -0.51 -14.30
C ASN A 248 16.67 0.27 -15.48
N PRO A 249 17.05 1.55 -15.32
CA PRO A 249 17.57 2.37 -16.42
C PRO A 249 19.01 2.07 -16.78
N TRP A 250 19.73 1.18 -16.05
CA TRP A 250 21.18 1.02 -16.16
C TRP A 250 21.60 -0.18 -17.02
N ASN A 251 22.82 -0.11 -17.55
CA ASN A 251 23.51 -1.21 -18.22
C ASN A 251 22.81 -1.76 -19.47
N TRP A 252 22.37 -0.87 -20.34
CA TRP A 252 21.83 -1.26 -21.63
C TRP A 252 22.94 -1.46 -22.67
N GLU A 253 22.86 -2.54 -23.42
CA GLU A 253 23.61 -2.75 -24.66
C GLU A 253 22.70 -2.47 -25.85
N VAL A 254 23.15 -1.69 -26.81
CA VAL A 254 22.40 -1.32 -28.01
C VAL A 254 23.16 -1.79 -29.24
N SER A 255 22.47 -2.46 -30.17
CA SER A 255 23.09 -2.84 -31.46
C SER A 255 23.47 -1.60 -32.29
N LEU A 256 24.49 -1.72 -33.16
CA LEU A 256 24.93 -0.62 -34.01
C LEU A 256 23.81 -0.07 -34.92
N ASP A 257 22.88 -0.91 -35.32
CA ASP A 257 21.70 -0.47 -36.10
C ASP A 257 20.62 0.24 -35.26
N GLY A 258 20.84 0.38 -33.95
CA GLY A 258 19.91 1.07 -33.04
C GLY A 258 18.59 0.35 -32.81
N LYS A 259 18.44 -0.91 -33.23
CA LYS A 259 17.14 -1.59 -33.21
C LYS A 259 16.98 -2.61 -32.09
N THR A 260 18.07 -3.10 -31.52
CA THR A 260 18.02 -4.10 -30.45
C THR A 260 18.65 -3.52 -29.19
N PHE A 261 17.91 -3.62 -28.07
CA PHE A 261 18.34 -3.17 -26.75
C PHE A 261 18.32 -4.36 -25.81
N ILE A 262 19.44 -4.63 -25.17
CA ILE A 262 19.62 -5.76 -24.24
C ILE A 262 20.02 -5.22 -22.89
N GLN A 263 19.34 -5.64 -21.85
CA GLN A 263 19.71 -5.37 -20.47
C GLN A 263 19.97 -6.67 -19.73
N THR A 264 21.14 -6.74 -19.12
CA THR A 264 21.52 -7.86 -18.26
C THR A 264 21.57 -7.37 -16.82
N SER A 265 20.76 -7.95 -15.94
CA SER A 265 20.80 -7.67 -14.52
C SER A 265 21.21 -8.91 -13.75
N SER A 266 22.24 -8.77 -12.90
CA SER A 266 22.63 -9.81 -11.95
C SER A 266 22.33 -9.33 -10.53
N ALA A 267 21.54 -10.06 -9.78
CA ALA A 267 21.22 -9.74 -8.40
C ALA A 267 22.02 -10.64 -7.43
N GLY A 268 23.22 -10.16 -7.00
CA GLY A 268 24.06 -10.81 -5.99
C GLY A 268 24.87 -12.01 -6.49
N ALA A 269 25.74 -12.53 -5.67
CA ALA A 269 26.69 -13.61 -6.00
C ALA A 269 26.05 -15.01 -6.24
N SER A 270 24.75 -15.14 -6.13
CA SER A 270 24.03 -16.42 -6.33
C SER A 270 22.78 -16.26 -7.19
N ALA A 271 22.62 -15.17 -7.93
CA ALA A 271 21.37 -14.87 -8.58
C ALA A 271 21.40 -15.17 -10.07
N SER A 272 20.27 -15.66 -10.54
CA SER A 272 19.99 -15.80 -11.96
C SER A 272 20.16 -14.47 -12.68
N THR A 273 20.92 -14.48 -13.76
CA THR A 273 21.02 -13.36 -14.68
C THR A 273 19.71 -13.24 -15.45
N THR A 274 19.04 -12.10 -15.30
CA THR A 274 17.81 -11.82 -16.07
C THR A 274 18.19 -10.94 -17.25
N THR A 275 17.83 -11.37 -18.46
CA THR A 275 18.04 -10.60 -19.69
C THR A 275 16.71 -10.08 -20.21
N SER A 276 16.62 -8.77 -20.38
CA SER A 276 15.46 -8.11 -21.02
C SER A 276 15.87 -7.60 -22.40
N THR A 277 15.10 -7.93 -23.42
CA THR A 277 15.35 -7.50 -24.79
C THR A 277 14.19 -6.66 -25.31
N TYR A 278 14.50 -5.49 -25.88
CA TYR A 278 13.52 -4.64 -26.54
C TYR A 278 13.93 -4.39 -27.99
N ASN A 279 12.96 -4.22 -28.85
CA ASN A 279 13.16 -3.94 -30.27
C ASN A 279 12.71 -2.50 -30.60
N LYS A 280 13.53 -1.74 -31.29
CA LYS A 280 13.30 -0.36 -31.79
C LYS A 280 13.36 0.73 -30.73
N PHE A 281 12.99 0.51 -29.49
CA PHE A 281 13.06 1.49 -28.41
C PHE A 281 12.96 0.81 -27.05
N ILE A 282 13.46 1.49 -26.01
CA ILE A 282 13.22 1.08 -24.62
C ILE A 282 12.02 1.89 -24.08
N PRO A 283 10.96 1.24 -23.59
CA PRO A 283 9.86 1.95 -22.97
C PRO A 283 10.17 2.26 -21.50
N TYR A 284 9.89 3.48 -21.09
CA TYR A 284 9.91 3.88 -19.69
C TYR A 284 8.55 4.46 -19.29
N THR A 285 8.10 4.14 -18.08
CA THR A 285 7.00 4.85 -17.43
C THR A 285 7.59 5.66 -16.29
N VAL A 286 7.43 6.96 -16.36
CA VAL A 286 8.04 7.91 -15.45
C VAL A 286 6.95 8.64 -14.67
N GLN A 287 7.20 8.86 -13.40
CA GLN A 287 6.36 9.64 -12.53
C GLN A 287 7.13 10.88 -12.08
N ALA A 288 6.71 12.03 -12.55
CA ALA A 288 7.20 13.35 -12.20
C ALA A 288 6.01 14.28 -12.00
N LEU A 289 6.17 15.35 -11.24
CA LEU A 289 5.09 16.32 -11.07
C LEU A 289 4.65 16.88 -12.44
N ASN A 290 3.35 16.82 -12.72
CA ASN A 290 2.73 17.27 -13.98
C ASN A 290 3.32 16.65 -15.26
N ASP A 291 4.00 15.52 -15.17
CA ASP A 291 4.75 14.91 -16.30
C ASP A 291 5.86 15.81 -16.88
N GLU A 292 6.37 16.75 -16.10
CA GLU A 292 7.41 17.68 -16.51
C GLU A 292 8.80 17.07 -16.34
N VAL A 293 9.33 16.49 -17.41
CA VAL A 293 10.64 15.82 -17.44
C VAL A 293 11.51 16.44 -18.51
N VAL A 294 12.76 16.75 -18.17
CA VAL A 294 13.78 17.26 -19.09
C VAL A 294 14.85 16.20 -19.31
N PRO A 295 15.02 15.68 -20.54
CA PRO A 295 16.12 14.80 -20.86
C PRO A 295 17.37 15.61 -21.19
N VAL A 296 18.49 15.24 -20.59
CA VAL A 296 19.83 15.73 -20.96
C VAL A 296 20.60 14.58 -21.61
N TYR A 297 20.99 14.76 -22.86
CA TYR A 297 21.69 13.75 -23.64
C TYR A 297 23.19 13.94 -23.52
N ILE A 298 23.92 12.87 -23.24
CA ILE A 298 25.36 12.91 -22.98
C ILE A 298 26.02 11.77 -23.77
N GLN A 299 27.12 12.06 -24.43
CA GLN A 299 27.97 11.08 -25.10
C GLN A 299 29.36 11.10 -24.48
N LYS A 300 29.90 9.94 -24.11
CA LYS A 300 31.29 9.76 -23.70
C LYS A 300 32.14 9.55 -24.94
N VAL A 301 33.17 10.34 -25.10
CA VAL A 301 34.14 10.25 -26.19
C VAL A 301 35.55 10.10 -25.62
N VAL A 302 36.34 9.22 -26.19
CA VAL A 302 37.77 9.06 -25.82
C VAL A 302 38.61 9.61 -26.98
N GLU A 303 39.21 10.77 -26.79
CA GLU A 303 40.10 11.39 -27.77
C GLU A 303 41.52 11.54 -27.18
N TYR A 304 42.53 11.04 -27.89
CA TYR A 304 43.95 11.10 -27.43
C TYR A 304 44.21 10.52 -26.03
N GLY A 305 43.42 9.53 -25.62
CA GLY A 305 43.51 8.91 -24.29
C GLY A 305 42.88 9.73 -23.16
N MET A 306 42.24 10.84 -23.49
CA MET A 306 41.43 11.63 -22.55
C MET A 306 39.96 11.38 -22.82
N VAL A 307 39.20 11.28 -21.77
CA VAL A 307 37.75 11.14 -21.87
C VAL A 307 37.09 12.51 -21.83
N GLN A 308 36.19 12.76 -22.75
CA GLN A 308 35.40 13.99 -22.84
C GLN A 308 33.91 13.64 -22.86
N MET A 309 33.12 14.51 -22.29
CA MET A 309 31.67 14.43 -22.41
C MET A 309 31.16 15.49 -23.40
N LYS A 310 30.39 15.03 -24.38
CA LYS A 310 29.63 15.88 -25.29
C LYS A 310 28.20 15.91 -24.82
N ILE A 311 27.58 17.09 -24.81
CA ILE A 311 26.28 17.29 -24.20
C ILE A 311 25.33 18.03 -25.14
N GLY A 312 24.22 17.36 -25.45
CA GLY A 312 23.15 17.94 -26.26
C GLY A 312 23.48 18.06 -27.74
N GLU A 313 22.53 18.60 -28.47
CA GLU A 313 22.63 18.75 -29.93
C GLU A 313 23.76 19.70 -30.37
N GLU A 314 24.08 20.70 -29.56
CA GLU A 314 25.15 21.66 -29.86
C GLU A 314 26.52 20.99 -29.95
N ASP A 315 26.75 19.94 -29.17
CA ASP A 315 27.95 19.13 -29.20
C ASP A 315 27.87 17.91 -30.15
N GLY A 316 26.75 17.79 -30.90
CA GLY A 316 26.51 16.72 -31.85
C GLY A 316 25.94 15.44 -31.25
N VAL A 317 25.35 15.50 -30.06
CA VAL A 317 24.62 14.38 -29.45
C VAL A 317 23.16 14.41 -29.89
N ASP A 318 22.92 14.18 -31.17
CA ASP A 318 21.60 14.16 -31.81
C ASP A 318 21.10 12.74 -32.13
N TRP A 319 21.92 11.76 -31.83
CA TRP A 319 21.67 10.35 -32.13
C TRP A 319 20.86 9.61 -31.06
N ILE A 320 20.69 10.21 -29.88
CA ILE A 320 19.82 9.75 -28.82
C ILE A 320 18.54 10.57 -28.84
N LYS A 321 17.39 9.91 -28.81
CA LYS A 321 16.09 10.57 -28.81
C LYS A 321 15.16 9.97 -27.78
N LEU A 322 14.52 10.82 -27.00
CA LEU A 322 13.48 10.45 -26.07
C LEU A 322 12.14 10.99 -26.58
N GLU A 323 11.28 10.11 -27.08
CA GLU A 323 9.91 10.46 -27.43
C GLU A 323 9.05 10.42 -26.17
N ASP A 324 8.35 11.51 -25.90
CA ASP A 324 7.50 11.69 -24.73
C ASP A 324 6.04 11.91 -25.19
N ASP A 325 5.11 11.09 -24.69
CA ASP A 325 3.69 11.20 -24.97
C ASP A 325 2.96 12.24 -24.09
N LYS A 326 3.71 12.96 -23.24
CA LYS A 326 3.18 13.93 -22.27
C LYS A 326 2.21 13.32 -21.24
N LYS A 327 2.35 12.02 -21.00
CA LYS A 327 1.59 11.25 -20.00
C LYS A 327 2.51 10.39 -19.12
N GLY A 328 3.82 10.70 -19.16
CA GLY A 328 4.86 9.96 -18.43
C GLY A 328 5.30 8.67 -19.12
N ASN A 329 4.92 8.41 -20.39
CA ASN A 329 5.47 7.30 -21.15
C ASN A 329 6.54 7.82 -22.10
N LEU A 330 7.76 7.38 -21.88
CA LEU A 330 8.94 7.77 -22.63
C LEU A 330 9.42 6.59 -23.47
N ARG A 331 9.92 6.87 -24.66
CA ARG A 331 10.51 5.88 -25.57
C ARG A 331 11.92 6.32 -25.95
N LEU A 332 12.93 5.65 -25.38
CA LEU A 332 14.31 5.90 -25.74
C LEU A 332 14.62 5.22 -27.08
N LYS A 333 15.08 6.00 -28.04
CA LYS A 333 15.55 5.56 -29.35
C LYS A 333 17.02 5.96 -29.54
N VAL A 334 17.75 5.15 -30.27
CA VAL A 334 19.14 5.39 -30.62
C VAL A 334 19.28 5.23 -32.14
N ASN A 335 19.91 6.18 -32.79
CA ASN A 335 20.18 6.09 -34.23
C ASN A 335 21.26 5.03 -34.51
N ASP A 336 21.32 4.56 -35.75
CA ASP A 336 22.38 3.68 -36.21
C ASP A 336 23.77 4.36 -36.16
N SER A 337 24.82 3.54 -36.04
CA SER A 337 26.21 3.96 -36.01
C SER A 337 27.07 2.95 -36.71
N SER A 338 28.16 3.42 -37.31
CA SER A 338 29.24 2.55 -37.83
C SER A 338 30.29 2.23 -36.79
N GLU A 339 30.27 2.88 -35.63
CA GLU A 339 31.28 2.79 -34.58
C GLU A 339 30.64 2.60 -33.23
N GLU A 340 31.36 1.98 -32.31
CA GLU A 340 30.94 1.84 -30.92
C GLU A 340 30.94 3.20 -30.24
N ARG A 341 29.92 3.43 -29.41
CA ARG A 341 29.77 4.67 -28.62
C ARG A 341 29.02 4.43 -27.32
N GLU A 342 29.35 5.22 -26.33
CA GLU A 342 28.71 5.19 -25.01
C GLU A 342 27.88 6.45 -24.80
N GLY A 343 26.67 6.27 -24.32
CA GLY A 343 25.72 7.37 -24.12
C GLY A 343 24.96 7.27 -22.81
N TYR A 344 24.54 8.44 -22.36
CA TYR A 344 23.73 8.60 -21.17
C TYR A 344 22.55 9.52 -21.46
N VAL A 345 21.43 9.24 -20.81
CA VAL A 345 20.30 10.18 -20.71
C VAL A 345 20.04 10.45 -19.25
N LEU A 346 20.22 11.69 -18.84
CA LEU A 346 19.86 12.14 -17.51
C LEU A 346 18.43 12.68 -17.57
N LEU A 347 17.52 12.04 -16.84
CA LEU A 347 16.12 12.46 -16.75
C LEU A 347 15.94 13.32 -15.51
N LEU A 348 15.71 14.61 -15.70
CA LEU A 348 15.53 15.57 -14.62
C LEU A 348 14.07 16.04 -14.56
N PRO A 349 13.46 16.15 -13.36
CA PRO A 349 12.26 16.94 -13.21
C PRO A 349 12.55 18.40 -13.59
N GLN A 350 11.59 19.08 -14.21
CA GLN A 350 11.78 20.45 -14.69
C GLN A 350 12.31 21.40 -13.60
N ALA A 351 11.73 21.32 -12.38
CA ALA A 351 12.14 22.19 -11.29
C ALA A 351 13.59 21.94 -10.83
N LEU A 352 14.07 20.70 -10.87
CA LEU A 352 15.46 20.38 -10.55
C LEU A 352 16.37 20.85 -11.69
N TYR A 353 15.99 20.62 -12.95
CA TYR A 353 16.75 21.09 -14.11
C TYR A 353 16.96 22.61 -14.08
N ASP A 354 15.91 23.37 -13.82
CA ASP A 354 15.99 24.84 -13.76
C ASP A 354 16.90 25.36 -12.67
N GLU A 355 17.07 24.60 -11.58
CA GLU A 355 17.96 24.94 -10.48
C GLU A 355 19.41 24.62 -10.78
N ILE A 356 19.71 23.48 -11.42
CA ILE A 356 21.09 22.98 -11.54
C ILE A 356 21.68 23.15 -12.94
N LYS A 357 20.92 23.55 -13.94
CA LYS A 357 21.35 23.57 -15.34
C LYS A 357 22.66 24.31 -15.57
N ASP A 358 22.83 25.47 -14.96
CA ASP A 358 24.04 26.30 -15.15
C ASP A 358 25.26 25.65 -14.46
N GLU A 359 25.11 25.10 -13.27
CA GLU A 359 26.14 24.35 -12.56
C GLU A 359 26.45 23.01 -13.24
N LEU A 360 25.42 22.36 -13.77
CA LEU A 360 25.56 21.09 -14.48
C LEU A 360 26.49 21.25 -15.70
N TRP A 361 26.34 22.30 -16.48
CA TRP A 361 27.17 22.55 -17.66
C TRP A 361 28.60 22.90 -17.29
N GLU A 362 28.83 23.76 -16.29
CA GLU A 362 30.16 24.12 -15.80
C GLU A 362 30.89 22.90 -15.21
N ASN A 363 30.23 22.13 -14.39
CA ASN A 363 30.80 20.94 -13.77
C ASN A 363 31.07 19.81 -14.80
N LEU A 364 30.24 19.68 -15.83
CA LEU A 364 30.40 18.67 -16.85
C LEU A 364 31.58 18.94 -17.79
N ILE A 365 32.02 20.19 -17.92
CA ILE A 365 33.12 20.62 -18.80
C ILE A 365 34.48 20.58 -18.07
N GLU A 366 34.51 20.85 -16.77
CA GLU A 366 35.75 21.00 -15.99
C GLU A 366 36.18 19.76 -15.20
N MET A 367 35.34 18.73 -15.09
CA MET A 367 35.66 17.56 -14.27
C MET A 367 36.64 16.59 -14.93
N ASP A 368 37.58 16.12 -14.11
CA ASP A 368 38.39 14.93 -14.40
C ASP A 368 37.44 13.70 -14.47
N MET A 369 37.59 12.94 -15.56
CA MET A 369 36.61 11.93 -15.95
C MET A 369 36.45 10.76 -14.98
N GLU A 370 37.50 10.39 -14.26
CA GLU A 370 37.38 9.31 -13.28
C GLU A 370 36.49 9.71 -12.11
N THR A 371 36.59 10.97 -11.69
CA THR A 371 35.76 11.58 -10.66
C THR A 371 34.35 11.80 -11.18
N TYR A 372 34.18 12.25 -12.40
CA TYR A 372 32.92 12.55 -13.04
C TYR A 372 32.04 11.32 -13.26
N GLU A 373 32.61 10.22 -13.76
CA GLU A 373 31.87 8.97 -13.95
C GLU A 373 31.38 8.40 -12.62
N GLN A 374 32.19 8.54 -11.56
CA GLN A 374 31.77 8.15 -10.21
C GLN A 374 30.69 9.07 -9.65
N ASP A 375 30.82 10.37 -9.79
CA ASP A 375 29.86 11.33 -9.23
C ASP A 375 28.54 11.32 -9.97
N ILE A 376 28.52 11.27 -11.29
CA ILE A 376 27.26 11.13 -12.06
C ILE A 376 26.60 9.77 -11.77
N LYS A 377 27.35 8.68 -11.87
CA LYS A 377 26.81 7.35 -11.59
C LYS A 377 26.36 7.25 -10.16
N TYR A 378 27.13 7.75 -9.21
CA TYR A 378 26.76 7.68 -7.80
C TYR A 378 25.55 8.56 -7.47
N THR A 379 25.56 9.82 -7.88
CA THR A 379 24.50 10.77 -7.51
C THR A 379 23.21 10.51 -8.26
N TYR A 380 23.27 10.25 -9.56
CA TYR A 380 22.07 10.16 -10.39
C TYR A 380 21.54 8.74 -10.59
N GLN A 381 22.41 7.71 -10.59
CA GLN A 381 21.95 6.32 -10.55
C GLN A 381 21.19 5.99 -9.27
N GLN A 382 21.72 6.41 -8.13
CA GLN A 382 21.09 6.19 -6.82
C GLN A 382 19.65 6.75 -6.77
N ASN A 383 19.41 7.84 -7.50
CA ASN A 383 18.09 8.47 -7.60
C ASN A 383 17.26 7.99 -8.80
N ASN A 384 17.72 6.97 -9.55
CA ASN A 384 17.09 6.46 -10.77
C ASN A 384 16.89 7.51 -11.89
N LEU A 385 17.76 8.53 -11.92
CA LEU A 385 17.66 9.60 -12.90
C LEU A 385 18.49 9.35 -14.17
N LEU A 386 19.44 8.41 -14.12
CA LEU A 386 20.40 8.15 -15.20
C LEU A 386 20.01 6.88 -15.98
N ILE A 387 19.92 7.02 -17.30
CA ILE A 387 19.86 5.90 -18.24
C ILE A 387 21.24 5.80 -18.89
N ASN A 388 21.92 4.67 -18.79
CA ASN A 388 23.20 4.47 -19.46
C ASN A 388 23.15 3.29 -20.43
N PHE A 389 23.85 3.42 -21.54
CA PHE A 389 23.91 2.39 -22.56
C PHE A 389 25.21 2.48 -23.38
N VAL A 390 25.62 1.35 -23.90
CA VAL A 390 26.73 1.21 -24.83
C VAL A 390 26.19 0.71 -26.16
N GLN A 391 26.34 1.48 -27.22
CA GLN A 391 26.06 1.03 -28.58
C GLN A 391 27.28 0.35 -29.14
N LYS A 392 27.16 -0.93 -29.42
CA LYS A 392 28.27 -1.75 -29.89
C LYS A 392 27.84 -2.77 -30.92
N GLU A 393 28.82 -3.32 -31.62
CA GLU A 393 28.57 -4.43 -32.51
C GLU A 393 27.90 -5.56 -31.67
N LYS A 394 26.74 -6.02 -32.14
CA LYS A 394 26.17 -7.23 -31.59
C LYS A 394 27.25 -8.30 -31.81
N LYS A 395 27.91 -8.75 -30.76
CA LYS A 395 28.66 -10.01 -30.87
C LYS A 395 27.67 -10.95 -31.52
N GLN A 396 28.01 -11.48 -32.70
CA GLN A 396 27.23 -12.55 -33.30
C GLN A 396 27.23 -13.64 -32.23
N GLU A 397 26.22 -13.63 -31.38
CA GLU A 397 25.82 -14.84 -30.73
C GLU A 397 25.54 -15.74 -31.91
N VAL A 398 26.39 -16.70 -32.15
CA VAL A 398 26.06 -17.85 -32.97
C VAL A 398 24.70 -18.23 -32.48
N ALA A 399 23.66 -18.14 -33.34
CA ALA A 399 22.28 -18.34 -32.94
C ALA A 399 22.20 -19.68 -32.22
N GLN A 400 22.34 -19.64 -30.92
CA GLN A 400 22.22 -20.82 -30.09
C GLN A 400 20.75 -21.08 -30.00
N ALA A 401 20.32 -22.24 -30.43
CA ALA A 401 18.92 -22.64 -30.28
C ALA A 401 18.56 -22.81 -28.80
N PHE A 402 19.57 -22.76 -27.91
CA PHE A 402 19.42 -22.92 -26.46
C PHE A 402 20.45 -22.08 -25.73
N LYS A 403 20.11 -21.67 -24.53
CA LYS A 403 21.07 -21.26 -23.49
C LYS A 403 21.32 -22.48 -22.61
N VAL A 404 22.54 -22.97 -22.61
CA VAL A 404 22.92 -24.09 -21.77
C VAL A 404 23.88 -23.59 -20.71
N THR A 405 23.58 -23.88 -19.46
CA THR A 405 24.43 -23.54 -18.33
C THR A 405 24.85 -24.80 -17.58
N TYR A 406 26.04 -24.76 -16.99
CA TYR A 406 26.56 -25.82 -16.13
C TYR A 406 27.34 -25.20 -14.96
N PHE A 407 27.64 -25.99 -13.92
CA PHE A 407 28.50 -25.55 -12.83
C PHE A 407 29.96 -25.99 -13.07
N ASP A 408 30.90 -25.07 -12.92
CA ASP A 408 32.30 -25.40 -12.90
C ASP A 408 32.75 -26.07 -11.59
N SER A 409 34.01 -26.47 -11.49
CA SER A 409 34.58 -27.11 -10.29
C SER A 409 34.53 -26.24 -9.02
N SER A 410 34.30 -24.94 -9.17
CA SER A 410 34.14 -23.95 -8.09
C SER A 410 32.70 -23.59 -7.80
N TRP A 411 31.73 -24.29 -8.39
CA TRP A 411 30.28 -24.06 -8.29
C TRP A 411 29.81 -22.72 -8.89
N ASN A 412 30.58 -22.12 -9.80
CA ASN A 412 30.12 -20.96 -10.54
C ASN A 412 29.34 -21.42 -11.77
N THR A 413 28.23 -20.74 -12.05
CA THR A 413 27.46 -20.97 -13.27
C THR A 413 28.24 -20.50 -14.48
N GLN A 414 28.46 -21.39 -15.43
CA GLN A 414 29.11 -21.13 -16.73
C GLN A 414 28.10 -21.34 -17.84
N GLU A 415 28.24 -20.60 -18.92
CA GLU A 415 27.47 -20.79 -20.14
C GLU A 415 28.25 -21.66 -21.15
N ALA A 416 27.57 -22.69 -21.66
CA ALA A 416 28.20 -23.59 -22.64
C ALA A 416 28.04 -23.04 -24.05
N ILE A 417 29.08 -23.24 -24.85
CA ILE A 417 29.05 -22.93 -26.29
C ILE A 417 28.48 -24.15 -27.03
N CYS A 418 27.27 -23.95 -27.60
CA CYS A 418 26.63 -24.97 -28.43
C CYS A 418 27.00 -24.73 -29.91
N THR A 419 27.52 -25.73 -30.58
CA THR A 419 27.90 -25.64 -31.99
C THR A 419 26.89 -26.41 -32.84
N LYS A 420 26.39 -25.79 -33.92
CA LYS A 420 25.49 -26.46 -34.84
C LYS A 420 26.17 -27.64 -35.53
N VAL A 421 25.52 -28.80 -35.49
CA VAL A 421 26.04 -30.03 -36.12
C VAL A 421 26.00 -29.90 -37.62
N THR A 422 27.11 -30.26 -38.28
CA THR A 422 27.27 -30.34 -39.75
C THR A 422 27.57 -31.76 -40.24
N ASP A 423 27.80 -32.68 -39.28
CA ASP A 423 28.03 -34.09 -39.60
C ASP A 423 26.76 -34.77 -40.11
N THR A 424 26.87 -35.29 -41.33
CA THR A 424 25.73 -35.94 -42.00
C THR A 424 25.27 -37.22 -41.32
N ASP A 425 26.15 -37.95 -40.64
CA ASP A 425 25.81 -39.19 -39.96
C ASP A 425 24.95 -38.88 -38.73
N ILE A 426 25.27 -37.81 -38.01
CA ILE A 426 24.50 -37.32 -36.89
C ILE A 426 23.14 -36.73 -37.36
N ILE A 427 23.15 -35.92 -38.42
CA ILE A 427 21.94 -35.34 -39.00
C ILE A 427 20.97 -36.44 -39.42
N ASN A 428 21.47 -37.55 -39.98
CA ASN A 428 20.66 -38.69 -40.41
C ASN A 428 20.01 -39.46 -39.25
N LEU A 429 20.48 -39.30 -38.01
CA LEU A 429 19.77 -39.84 -36.83
C LEU A 429 18.47 -39.07 -36.51
N TYR A 430 18.38 -37.83 -36.96
CA TYR A 430 17.24 -36.94 -36.71
C TYR A 430 16.81 -36.22 -37.99
N PRO A 431 16.32 -36.96 -39.00
CA PRO A 431 16.14 -36.41 -40.36
C PRO A 431 15.10 -35.29 -40.44
N ASP A 432 14.17 -35.23 -39.50
CA ASP A 432 13.10 -34.24 -39.47
C ASP A 432 13.43 -33.03 -38.55
N VAL A 433 14.65 -32.97 -37.96
CA VAL A 433 15.08 -31.90 -37.04
C VAL A 433 16.12 -31.03 -37.72
N SER A 434 15.81 -29.74 -37.84
CA SER A 434 16.75 -28.74 -38.39
C SER A 434 17.75 -28.18 -37.36
N ASP A 435 17.37 -28.26 -36.10
CA ASP A 435 18.12 -27.64 -34.97
C ASP A 435 18.81 -28.71 -34.13
N ILE A 436 19.98 -29.16 -34.61
CA ILE A 436 20.84 -30.13 -33.94
C ILE A 436 22.14 -29.41 -33.55
N TYR A 437 22.47 -29.48 -32.27
CA TYR A 437 23.63 -28.84 -31.69
C TYR A 437 24.46 -29.82 -30.86
N THR A 438 25.74 -29.55 -30.70
CA THR A 438 26.62 -30.29 -29.80
C THR A 438 27.30 -29.35 -28.83
N MET A 439 27.65 -29.86 -27.65
CA MET A 439 28.42 -29.17 -26.62
C MET A 439 29.34 -30.13 -25.89
N GLU A 440 30.47 -29.62 -25.42
CA GLU A 440 31.28 -30.30 -24.40
C GLU A 440 30.82 -29.88 -23.01
N TRP A 441 30.72 -30.86 -22.11
CA TRP A 441 30.41 -30.62 -20.69
C TRP A 441 31.69 -30.87 -19.87
N PRO A 442 32.39 -29.81 -19.44
CA PRO A 442 33.73 -29.95 -18.87
C PRO A 442 33.75 -30.26 -17.38
N SER A 443 32.61 -30.27 -16.69
CA SER A 443 32.56 -30.45 -15.25
C SER A 443 31.53 -31.48 -14.84
N ALA A 444 31.93 -32.42 -13.96
CA ALA A 444 31.05 -33.41 -13.39
C ALA A 444 30.25 -32.88 -12.17
N GLN A 445 30.41 -31.61 -11.79
CA GLN A 445 29.73 -31.03 -10.65
C GLN A 445 28.40 -30.37 -11.06
N GLY A 446 27.37 -30.60 -10.24
CA GLY A 446 26.04 -30.10 -10.55
C GLY A 446 25.38 -30.79 -11.72
N GLY A 447 24.76 -30.04 -12.57
CA GLY A 447 24.07 -30.54 -13.75
C GLY A 447 24.21 -29.59 -14.94
N VAL A 448 23.69 -30.04 -16.07
CA VAL A 448 23.46 -29.21 -17.26
C VAL A 448 22.04 -28.71 -17.23
N SER A 449 21.86 -27.40 -17.23
CA SER A 449 20.55 -26.75 -17.34
C SER A 449 20.38 -26.17 -18.75
N ILE A 450 19.26 -26.44 -19.37
CA ILE A 450 18.92 -25.94 -20.70
C ILE A 450 17.78 -24.98 -20.59
N ASP A 451 18.06 -23.71 -20.88
CA ASP A 451 17.07 -22.66 -21.00
C ASP A 451 16.88 -22.33 -22.49
N PRO A 452 15.69 -22.30 -22.98
CA PRO A 452 15.44 -21.85 -24.34
C PRO A 452 15.63 -20.36 -24.50
N LEU A 453 16.19 -19.96 -25.64
CA LEU A 453 16.59 -18.58 -25.91
C LEU A 453 15.47 -17.64 -26.36
N GLU A 454 14.33 -18.12 -26.78
CA GLU A 454 13.26 -17.25 -27.27
C GLU A 454 11.91 -17.62 -26.67
N GLY A 455 11.25 -16.58 -26.19
CA GLY A 455 9.96 -16.42 -25.53
C GLY A 455 8.72 -17.16 -26.03
N ASP A 456 8.84 -18.26 -26.71
CA ASP A 456 7.72 -19.12 -27.12
C ASP A 456 7.61 -20.38 -26.24
N PHE A 457 7.70 -20.18 -24.89
CA PHE A 457 7.33 -21.24 -23.98
C PHE A 457 5.84 -21.20 -23.66
N GLU A 458 5.08 -21.76 -24.52
CA GLU A 458 3.80 -22.34 -24.16
C GLU A 458 4.06 -23.65 -23.41
N LEU A 459 3.24 -23.93 -22.40
CA LEU A 459 3.26 -25.02 -21.42
C LEU A 459 3.29 -26.48 -21.98
N GLU A 460 3.76 -26.71 -23.19
CA GLU A 460 3.62 -27.96 -23.91
C GLU A 460 4.94 -28.57 -24.40
N TRP A 461 6.07 -28.05 -23.94
CA TRP A 461 7.36 -28.63 -24.31
C TRP A 461 7.76 -29.71 -23.32
N ASN A 462 8.23 -30.84 -23.83
CA ASN A 462 8.80 -31.95 -23.08
C ASN A 462 10.22 -32.21 -23.53
N PHE A 463 10.99 -32.90 -22.73
CA PHE A 463 12.29 -33.39 -23.13
C PHE A 463 12.44 -34.88 -22.88
N LYS A 464 13.31 -35.52 -23.66
CA LYS A 464 13.81 -36.87 -23.43
C LYS A 464 15.32 -36.87 -23.44
N VAL A 465 15.92 -37.65 -22.58
CA VAL A 465 17.37 -37.87 -22.56
C VAL A 465 17.65 -39.28 -23.05
N MET A 466 18.42 -39.37 -24.14
CA MET A 466 18.78 -40.63 -24.80
C MET A 466 20.27 -40.91 -24.62
N ARG A 467 20.63 -42.11 -24.22
CA ARG A 467 22.01 -42.59 -24.14
C ARG A 467 22.10 -43.94 -24.87
N ASN A 468 22.97 -44.06 -25.85
CA ASN A 468 23.13 -45.28 -26.66
C ASN A 468 21.83 -45.81 -27.26
N GLY A 469 20.86 -44.92 -27.58
CA GLY A 469 19.55 -45.29 -28.13
C GLY A 469 18.49 -45.72 -27.09
N GLU A 470 18.84 -45.67 -25.81
CA GLU A 470 17.91 -45.96 -24.71
C GLU A 470 17.42 -44.66 -24.07
N ASP A 471 16.13 -44.60 -23.75
CA ASP A 471 15.50 -43.49 -23.03
C ASP A 471 15.81 -43.60 -21.53
N ILE A 472 16.62 -42.66 -21.02
CA ILE A 472 17.05 -42.58 -19.62
C ILE A 472 16.37 -41.43 -18.86
N THR A 473 15.35 -40.83 -19.43
CA THR A 473 14.66 -39.66 -18.84
C THR A 473 14.07 -39.96 -17.45
N SER A 474 13.68 -41.18 -17.17
CA SER A 474 13.13 -41.62 -15.90
C SER A 474 14.20 -42.04 -14.86
N GLU A 475 15.49 -41.99 -15.21
CA GLU A 475 16.56 -42.24 -14.27
C GLU A 475 16.66 -41.07 -13.29
N LYS A 476 17.09 -41.35 -12.05
CA LYS A 476 17.21 -40.31 -10.99
C LYS A 476 18.17 -39.16 -11.30
N ILE A 477 18.96 -39.28 -12.34
CA ILE A 477 19.92 -38.29 -12.83
C ILE A 477 19.29 -37.24 -13.76
N CYS A 478 17.99 -37.38 -14.10
CA CYS A 478 17.31 -36.48 -14.99
C CYS A 478 16.10 -35.88 -14.25
N GLU A 479 16.08 -34.58 -14.10
CA GLU A 479 14.97 -33.84 -13.53
C GLU A 479 14.51 -32.77 -14.54
N GLY A 480 13.21 -32.69 -14.78
CA GLY A 480 12.59 -31.64 -15.56
C GLY A 480 11.53 -30.91 -14.75
N SER A 481 11.32 -29.66 -15.05
CA SER A 481 10.27 -28.85 -14.41
C SER A 481 9.17 -28.54 -15.42
N ASP A 482 7.93 -28.73 -15.03
CA ASP A 482 6.73 -28.48 -15.85
C ASP A 482 6.52 -27.00 -16.22
N THR A 483 7.28 -26.10 -15.60
CA THR A 483 7.11 -24.65 -15.76
C THR A 483 8.27 -23.94 -16.47
N SER A 484 9.37 -24.63 -16.66
CA SER A 484 10.52 -24.19 -17.45
C SER A 484 11.20 -25.42 -18.01
N LEU A 485 11.63 -25.38 -19.27
CA LEU A 485 12.40 -26.47 -19.87
C LEU A 485 13.81 -26.58 -19.25
N ASN A 486 13.88 -26.64 -17.95
CA ASN A 486 15.11 -26.96 -17.24
C ASN A 486 15.26 -28.47 -17.23
N ALA A 487 15.91 -29.01 -18.26
CA ALA A 487 16.42 -30.37 -18.20
C ALA A 487 17.68 -30.35 -17.33
N PHE A 488 17.50 -30.63 -16.05
CA PHE A 488 18.62 -30.79 -15.12
C PHE A 488 19.13 -32.23 -15.19
N ILE A 489 20.40 -32.40 -15.55
CA ILE A 489 21.04 -33.71 -15.68
C ILE A 489 22.25 -33.71 -14.74
N GLU A 490 22.25 -34.65 -13.78
CA GLU A 490 23.35 -34.76 -12.81
C GLU A 490 24.65 -35.26 -13.43
N GLY A 491 25.77 -34.79 -12.91
CA GLY A 491 27.12 -35.03 -13.40
C GLY A 491 27.68 -36.45 -13.26
N THR A 492 26.83 -37.46 -13.33
CA THR A 492 27.24 -38.88 -13.26
C THR A 492 27.31 -39.55 -14.64
N LEU A 493 26.88 -38.87 -15.68
CA LEU A 493 26.96 -39.38 -17.05
C LEU A 493 28.40 -39.19 -17.58
N THR A 494 29.04 -40.29 -17.98
CA THR A 494 30.41 -40.28 -18.53
C THR A 494 30.46 -40.56 -20.02
N GLU A 495 29.33 -40.90 -20.61
CA GLU A 495 29.18 -41.17 -22.04
C GLU A 495 28.33 -40.10 -22.70
N GLU A 496 28.51 -39.94 -24.03
CA GLU A 496 27.69 -39.03 -24.83
C GLU A 496 26.22 -39.35 -24.68
N PHE A 497 25.40 -38.30 -24.53
CA PHE A 497 23.94 -38.43 -24.47
C PHE A 497 23.29 -37.30 -25.27
N HIS A 498 22.07 -37.57 -25.73
CA HIS A 498 21.30 -36.62 -26.52
C HIS A 498 20.08 -36.16 -25.73
N ILE A 499 19.86 -34.87 -25.70
CA ILE A 499 18.66 -34.27 -25.12
C ILE A 499 17.75 -33.88 -26.27
N LEU A 500 16.63 -34.58 -26.38
CA LEU A 500 15.60 -34.34 -27.38
C LEU A 500 14.55 -33.42 -26.80
N ILE A 501 14.28 -32.31 -27.45
CA ILE A 501 13.27 -31.34 -27.02
C ILE A 501 12.06 -31.51 -27.94
N GLU A 502 10.95 -31.91 -27.33
CA GLU A 502 9.70 -32.27 -28.03
C GLU A 502 8.62 -31.21 -27.80
N LYS A 503 7.86 -30.95 -28.87
CA LYS A 503 6.61 -30.18 -28.79
C LYS A 503 5.56 -30.91 -29.61
N ASP A 504 4.35 -31.05 -29.05
CA ASP A 504 3.23 -31.75 -29.70
C ASP A 504 3.57 -33.20 -30.14
N GLY A 505 4.49 -33.84 -29.41
CA GLY A 505 4.96 -35.20 -29.71
C GLY A 505 5.98 -35.31 -30.86
N GLU A 506 6.45 -34.20 -31.40
CA GLU A 506 7.51 -34.13 -32.41
C GLU A 506 8.81 -33.55 -31.81
N ILE A 507 9.95 -34.15 -32.18
CA ILE A 507 11.26 -33.61 -31.78
C ILE A 507 11.53 -32.34 -32.60
N LYS A 508 11.65 -31.23 -31.95
CA LYS A 508 11.92 -29.93 -32.58
C LYS A 508 13.40 -29.53 -32.54
N LYS A 509 14.10 -29.93 -31.48
CA LYS A 509 15.52 -29.58 -31.28
C LYS A 509 16.25 -30.77 -30.64
N VAL A 510 17.54 -30.87 -30.91
CA VAL A 510 18.44 -31.88 -30.32
C VAL A 510 19.70 -31.22 -29.81
N LEU A 511 20.08 -31.50 -28.57
CA LEU A 511 21.37 -31.14 -28.01
C LEU A 511 22.14 -32.41 -27.67
N ILE A 512 23.29 -32.59 -28.33
CA ILE A 512 24.23 -33.68 -28.07
C ILE A 512 25.25 -33.18 -27.07
N VAL A 513 25.37 -33.86 -25.95
CA VAL A 513 26.28 -33.50 -24.86
C VAL A 513 27.37 -34.54 -24.75
N THR A 514 28.63 -34.10 -24.89
CA THR A 514 29.80 -34.94 -24.72
C THR A 514 30.47 -34.58 -23.38
N PRO A 515 30.37 -35.44 -22.35
CA PRO A 515 31.06 -35.23 -21.08
C PRO A 515 32.57 -35.26 -21.28
N ASN A 516 33.26 -34.26 -20.77
CA ASN A 516 34.73 -34.13 -20.82
C ASN A 516 35.25 -33.61 -19.46
N TYR A 517 35.38 -34.54 -18.52
CA TYR A 517 35.73 -34.24 -17.11
C TYR A 517 37.24 -34.24 -16.84
N ASN A 518 38.07 -33.85 -17.80
CA ASN A 518 39.52 -33.84 -17.66
C ASN A 518 40.06 -32.70 -16.76
#